data_44bedabb27b53a1209908e02bbe73b64
#
_entry.id   44bedabb27b53a1209908e02bbe73b64
#
_cell.length_a   1.000
_cell.length_b   1.000
_cell.length_c   1.000
_cell.angle_alpha   90.00
_cell.angle_beta   90.00
_cell.angle_gamma   90.00
#
_symmetry.space_group_name_H-M   'P 1'
#
loop_
_entity.id
_entity.type
_entity.pdbx_description
1 polymer ?
#
loop_
_entity_poly.entity_id
_entity_poly.type
_entity_poly.pdbx_seq_one_letter_code
_entity_poly.pdbx_strand_id
1 'polypeptide(L)'
;MNVRIKWLRNQLVSLKLDGMIVSNPINVKYLTGLDEEGILLIAPKANVFITDGRYIESVNRKLTIEDEMIAYDSKKLSKYDYEGFFMLCENIGFEEKYVNY
;
A
#
# COMPACT_ATOMS: atom_id res chain seq x y z
N MET A 1 -7.68 12.95 4.33
CA MET A 1 -7.00 11.78 4.92
C MET A 1 -7.83 10.52 4.74
N ASN A 2 -7.21 9.43 4.37
CA ASN A 2 -7.90 8.16 4.18
C ASN A 2 -8.14 7.50 5.55
N VAL A 3 -9.39 7.51 5.98
CA VAL A 3 -9.79 7.00 7.30
C VAL A 3 -9.54 5.50 7.42
N ARG A 4 -9.74 4.75 6.34
CA ARG A 4 -9.58 3.29 6.35
C ARG A 4 -8.12 2.88 6.53
N ILE A 5 -7.22 3.60 5.85
CA ILE A 5 -5.79 3.34 6.02
C ILE A 5 -5.32 3.75 7.41
N LYS A 6 -5.85 4.85 7.92
CA LYS A 6 -5.54 5.28 9.29
C LYS A 6 -5.99 4.23 10.31
N TRP A 7 -7.18 3.68 10.11
CA TRP A 7 -7.66 2.59 10.97
C TRP A 7 -6.73 1.38 10.89
N LEU A 8 -6.33 1.00 9.69
CA LEU A 8 -5.41 -0.12 9.50
C LEU A 8 -4.09 0.12 10.22
N ARG A 9 -3.52 1.31 10.11
CA ARG A 9 -2.29 1.65 10.81
C ARG A 9 -2.42 1.47 12.33
N ASN A 10 -3.55 1.84 12.89
CA ASN A 10 -3.80 1.64 14.31
C ASN A 10 -3.85 0.15 14.66
N GLN A 11 -4.43 -0.66 13.77
CA GLN A 11 -4.45 -2.11 13.98
C GLN A 11 -3.03 -2.71 13.92
N LEU A 12 -2.19 -2.21 13.02
CA LEU A 12 -0.82 -2.68 12.91
C LEU A 12 -0.04 -2.42 14.20
N VAL A 13 -0.25 -1.26 14.83
CA VAL A 13 0.39 -0.95 16.11
C VAL A 13 -0.02 -1.98 17.15
N SER A 14 -1.29 -2.33 17.23
CA SER A 14 -1.79 -3.33 18.17
C SER A 14 -1.18 -4.72 17.92
N LEU A 15 -0.88 -5.03 16.67
CA LEU A 15 -0.27 -6.30 16.27
C LEU A 15 1.26 -6.27 16.31
N LYS A 16 1.83 -5.14 16.69
CA LYS A 16 3.28 -4.91 16.72
C LYS A 16 3.91 -5.04 15.33
N LEU A 17 3.19 -4.59 14.32
CA LEU A 17 3.68 -4.56 12.93
C LEU A 17 4.03 -3.12 12.55
N ASP A 18 5.13 -2.95 11.83
CA ASP A 18 5.61 -1.64 11.39
C ASP A 18 5.10 -1.30 9.99
N GLY A 19 4.70 -2.31 9.25
CA GLY A 19 4.21 -2.13 7.89
C GLY A 19 3.40 -3.32 7.43
N MET A 20 2.79 -3.20 6.26
CA MET A 20 1.97 -4.26 5.71
C MET A 20 1.93 -4.21 4.19
N ILE A 21 1.89 -5.38 3.57
CA ILE A 21 1.69 -5.52 2.13
C ILE A 21 0.28 -6.04 1.91
N VAL A 22 -0.53 -5.26 1.19
CA VAL A 22 -1.91 -5.61 0.88
C VAL A 22 -2.01 -5.90 -0.62
N SER A 23 -2.24 -7.15 -0.98
CA SER A 23 -2.27 -7.59 -2.38
C SER A 23 -3.64 -8.11 -2.84
N ASN A 24 -4.55 -8.42 -1.92
CA ASN A 24 -5.89 -8.83 -2.28
C ASN A 24 -6.62 -7.69 -2.96
N PRO A 25 -7.08 -7.85 -4.23
CA PRO A 25 -7.71 -6.76 -4.97
C PRO A 25 -8.90 -6.13 -4.26
N ILE A 26 -9.71 -6.92 -3.57
CA ILE A 26 -10.88 -6.42 -2.86
C ILE A 26 -10.45 -5.52 -1.69
N ASN A 27 -9.44 -5.95 -0.95
CA ASN A 27 -8.92 -5.17 0.18
C ASN A 27 -8.20 -3.91 -0.28
N VAL A 28 -7.44 -3.99 -1.37
CA VAL A 28 -6.77 -2.82 -1.94
C VAL A 28 -7.80 -1.78 -2.34
N LYS A 29 -8.85 -2.19 -3.05
CA LYS A 29 -9.92 -1.29 -3.44
C LYS A 29 -10.64 -0.68 -2.23
N TYR A 30 -10.93 -1.49 -1.24
CA TYR A 30 -11.59 -1.03 -0.02
C TYR A 30 -10.75 0.04 0.69
N LEU A 31 -9.45 -0.20 0.82
CA LEU A 31 -8.55 0.71 1.55
C LEU A 31 -8.21 1.97 0.76
N THR A 32 -8.04 1.87 -0.54
CA THR A 32 -7.59 3.00 -1.37
C THR A 32 -8.73 3.74 -2.06
N GLY A 33 -9.84 3.07 -2.32
CA GLY A 33 -10.92 3.63 -3.14
C GLY A 33 -10.59 3.66 -4.64
N LEU A 34 -9.46 3.07 -5.03
CA LEU A 34 -9.03 3.04 -6.43
C LEU A 34 -9.57 1.80 -7.15
N ASP A 35 -9.96 1.98 -8.41
CA ASP A 35 -10.42 0.87 -9.26
C ASP A 35 -9.27 0.20 -9.99
N GLU A 36 -8.16 0.90 -10.13
CA GLU A 36 -6.99 0.39 -10.82
C GLU A 36 -6.37 -0.77 -10.05
N GLU A 37 -5.87 -1.77 -10.77
CA GLU A 37 -5.19 -2.88 -10.15
C GLU A 37 -3.85 -2.46 -9.58
N GLY A 38 -3.53 -2.94 -8.40
CA GLY A 38 -2.25 -2.62 -7.78
C GLY A 38 -2.08 -3.27 -6.42
N ILE A 39 -0.94 -3.00 -5.83
CA ILE A 39 -0.57 -3.49 -4.50
C ILE A 39 -0.38 -2.28 -3.61
N LEU A 40 -0.94 -2.35 -2.41
CA LEU A 40 -0.80 -1.30 -1.42
C LEU A 40 0.28 -1.68 -0.40
N LEU A 41 1.25 -0.79 -0.23
CA LEU A 41 2.27 -0.95 0.80
C LEU A 41 2.03 0.10 1.87
N ILE A 42 1.81 -0.36 3.09
CA ILE A 42 1.75 0.52 4.25
C ILE A 42 3.13 0.50 4.89
N ALA A 43 3.90 1.53 4.63
CA ALA A 43 5.26 1.66 5.16
C ALA A 43 5.26 2.63 6.34
N PRO A 44 6.32 2.69 7.16
CA PRO A 44 6.34 3.53 8.36
C PRO A 44 6.04 4.99 8.11
N LYS A 45 6.51 5.54 6.99
CA LYS A 45 6.36 6.96 6.69
C LYS A 45 5.50 7.28 5.48
N ALA A 46 4.98 6.27 4.79
CA ALA A 46 4.24 6.51 3.56
C ALA A 46 3.29 5.37 3.24
N ASN A 47 2.25 5.71 2.51
CA ASN A 47 1.39 4.74 1.86
C ASN A 47 1.79 4.71 0.40
N VAL A 48 2.10 3.53 -0.13
CA VAL A 48 2.60 3.38 -1.49
C VAL A 48 1.67 2.48 -2.29
N PHE A 49 1.22 2.98 -3.44
CA PHE A 49 0.39 2.20 -4.35
C PHE A 49 1.22 1.85 -5.58
N ILE A 50 1.43 0.57 -5.82
CA ILE A 50 2.22 0.10 -6.95
C ILE A 50 1.29 -0.48 -7.99
N THR A 51 1.30 0.11 -9.18
CA THR A 51 0.39 -0.27 -10.25
C THR A 51 1.13 -0.37 -11.59
N ASP A 52 0.46 -0.85 -12.62
CA ASP A 52 1.00 -0.88 -13.98
C ASP A 52 1.11 0.55 -14.50
N GLY A 53 2.16 0.82 -15.28
CA GLY A 53 2.42 2.17 -15.81
C GLY A 53 1.26 2.77 -16.58
N ARG A 54 0.45 1.95 -17.25
CA ARG A 54 -0.73 2.44 -17.99
C ARG A 54 -1.79 3.04 -17.08
N TYR A 55 -1.76 2.78 -15.78
CA TYR A 55 -2.72 3.30 -14.81
C TYR A 55 -2.20 4.48 -13.98
N ILE A 56 -0.93 4.80 -14.09
CA ILE A 56 -0.29 5.81 -13.22
C ILE A 56 -0.99 7.16 -13.35
N GLU A 57 -1.27 7.60 -14.57
CA GLU A 57 -1.91 8.88 -14.78
C GLU A 57 -3.32 8.91 -14.18
N SER A 58 -4.08 7.84 -14.39
CA SER A 58 -5.43 7.71 -13.86
C SER A 58 -5.43 7.74 -12.33
N VAL A 59 -4.51 7.00 -11.72
CA VAL A 59 -4.38 6.95 -10.27
C VAL A 59 -4.00 8.32 -9.72
N ASN A 60 -3.02 8.99 -10.32
CA ASN A 60 -2.57 10.30 -9.85
C ASN A 60 -3.66 11.37 -9.94
N ARG A 61 -4.57 11.25 -10.89
CA ARG A 61 -5.70 12.16 -10.99
C ARG A 61 -6.70 11.99 -9.84
N LYS A 62 -6.76 10.79 -9.28
CA LYS A 62 -7.70 10.46 -8.20
C LYS A 62 -7.12 10.71 -6.81
N LEU A 63 -5.80 10.66 -6.68
CA LEU A 63 -5.14 10.88 -5.39
C LEU A 63 -5.08 12.35 -5.05
N THR A 64 -5.29 12.66 -3.79
CA THR A 64 -5.16 14.01 -3.24
C THR A 64 -4.06 14.01 -2.19
N ILE A 65 -3.65 15.21 -1.78
CA ILE A 65 -2.66 15.35 -0.70
C ILE A 65 -3.15 14.68 0.58
N GLU A 66 -4.46 14.72 0.81
CA GLU A 66 -5.06 14.13 2.00
C GLU A 66 -4.94 12.60 2.05
N ASP A 67 -4.76 11.95 0.91
CA ASP A 67 -4.58 10.49 0.87
C ASP A 67 -3.22 10.07 1.41
N GLU A 68 -2.26 10.97 1.42
CA GLU A 68 -0.90 10.68 1.87
C GLU A 68 -0.30 9.46 1.19
N MET A 69 -0.61 9.30 -0.10
CA MET A 69 -0.25 8.13 -0.89
C MET A 69 0.53 8.54 -2.13
N ILE A 70 1.54 7.77 -2.46
CA ILE A 70 2.36 7.97 -3.65
C ILE A 70 2.19 6.75 -4.55
N ALA A 71 1.91 6.97 -5.82
CA ALA A 71 1.78 5.90 -6.80
C ALA A 71 3.05 5.71 -7.61
N TYR A 72 3.42 4.47 -7.84
CA TYR A 72 4.59 4.10 -8.62
C TYR A 72 4.24 3.09 -9.71
N ASP A 73 4.95 3.17 -10.83
CA ASP A 73 4.88 2.17 -11.89
C ASP A 73 5.72 0.96 -11.47
N SER A 74 5.10 -0.21 -11.41
CA SER A 74 5.75 -1.44 -10.99
C SER A 74 6.99 -1.78 -11.82
N LYS A 75 6.99 -1.41 -13.10
CA LYS A 75 8.12 -1.68 -13.99
C LYS A 75 9.33 -0.79 -13.76
N LYS A 76 9.13 0.33 -13.06
CA LYS A 76 10.20 1.28 -12.78
C LYS A 76 10.83 1.07 -11.41
N LEU A 77 10.29 0.14 -10.62
CA LEU A 77 10.80 -0.14 -9.30
C LEU A 77 11.80 -1.29 -9.33
N SER A 78 12.93 -1.10 -8.67
CA SER A 78 13.92 -2.14 -8.48
C SER A 78 13.73 -2.81 -7.12
N LYS A 79 14.47 -3.89 -6.89
CA LYS A 79 14.50 -4.55 -5.60
C LYS A 79 14.87 -3.57 -4.48
N TYR A 80 15.81 -2.66 -4.78
CA TYR A 80 16.27 -1.67 -3.79
C TYR A 80 15.17 -0.69 -3.40
N ASP A 81 14.29 -0.35 -4.34
CA ASP A 81 13.16 0.55 -4.04
C ASP A 81 12.20 -0.11 -3.04
N TYR A 82 11.89 -1.39 -3.24
CA TYR A 82 11.03 -2.12 -2.30
C TYR A 82 11.67 -2.22 -0.92
N GLU A 83 12.96 -2.51 -0.87
CA GLU A 83 13.69 -2.58 0.38
C GLU A 83 13.69 -1.21 1.08
N GLY A 84 13.82 -0.14 0.30
CA GLY A 84 13.79 1.22 0.84
C GLY A 84 12.48 1.58 1.51
N PHE A 85 11.35 1.14 0.95
CA PHE A 85 10.04 1.42 1.55
C PHE A 85 9.92 0.83 2.96
N PHE A 86 10.56 -0.30 3.21
CA PHE A 86 10.47 -1.00 4.48
C PHE A 86 11.76 -1.01 5.29
N MET A 87 12.70 -0.12 4.96
CA MET A 87 14.03 -0.12 5.57
C MET A 87 14.02 -0.04 7.10
N LEU A 88 13.04 0.66 7.68
CA LEU A 88 12.94 0.82 9.12
C LEU A 88 11.97 -0.18 9.76
N CYS A 89 11.44 -1.11 9.00
CA CYS A 89 10.50 -2.09 9.52
C CYS A 89 11.22 -3.27 10.12
N GLU A 90 10.81 -3.66 11.31
CA GLU A 90 11.27 -4.89 11.94
C GLU A 90 10.29 -6.03 11.67
N ASN A 91 8.99 -5.70 11.61
CA ASN A 91 7.92 -6.68 11.46
C ASN A 91 6.94 -6.22 10.37
N ILE A 92 6.91 -6.91 9.26
CA ILE A 92 6.01 -6.60 8.15
C ILE A 92 4.91 -7.66 8.06
N GLY A 93 3.67 -7.21 7.99
CA GLY A 93 2.52 -8.09 7.85
C GLY A 93 2.19 -8.38 6.40
N PHE A 94 1.58 -9.55 6.18
CA PHE A 94 1.09 -9.99 4.90
C PHE A 94 -0.34 -10.50 5.06
N GLU A 95 -1.08 -10.56 3.97
CA GLU A 95 -2.44 -11.08 3.97
C GLU A 95 -2.47 -12.61 3.89
N GLU A 96 -1.98 -13.29 4.91
CA GLU A 96 -1.92 -14.74 4.93
C GLU A 96 -3.28 -15.40 4.83
N LYS A 97 -4.29 -14.83 5.48
CA LYS A 97 -5.65 -15.33 5.40
C LYS A 97 -6.14 -15.50 3.98
N TYR A 98 -5.72 -14.58 3.12
CA TYR A 98 -6.14 -14.59 1.73
C TYR A 98 -5.59 -15.80 0.99
N VAL A 99 -4.37 -16.18 1.32
CA VAL A 99 -3.67 -17.29 0.67
C VAL A 99 -4.24 -18.64 1.08
N ASN A 100 -4.81 -18.72 2.26
CA ASN A 100 -5.28 -19.98 2.83
C ASN A 100 -6.66 -20.41 2.33
N TYR A 101 -7.27 -19.65 1.48
CA TYR A 101 -8.55 -20.01 0.90
C TYR A 101 -8.36 -20.62 -0.49
#